data_f36997592138f949ba170a689a365d46
#
_entry.id   f36997592138f949ba170a689a365d46
#
_cell.length_a   1.000
_cell.length_b   1.000
_cell.length_c   1.000
_cell.angle_alpha   90.00
_cell.angle_beta   90.00
_cell.angle_gamma   90.00
#
_symmetry.space_group_name_H-M   'P 1'
#
loop_
_entity.id
_entity.type
_entity.pdbx_description
1 polymer ?
#
loop_
_entity_poly.entity_id
_entity_poly.type
_entity_poly.pdbx_seq_one_letter_code
_entity_poly.pdbx_strand_id
1 'polypeptide(L)'
;GCTKVSPGCKHCYAERLAARLRAMGNPRYRNGFSVTLHPDQIGLPLKWRQPRRIFVNSMSDLFHEVIPENYIRQVFEIMGQADWHIFQVLTKRARRLEEMASRLPWPPNVWQGVSVENARYVWRVNHLRQIPAAVRFLSIEPLLGPISQVPLDGIDWVIVGGESGPQ
;
A
#
# COMPACT_ATOMS: atom_id res chain seq x y z
N GLY A 1 4.23 4.42 9.61
CA GLY A 1 5.68 4.53 9.31
C GLY A 1 6.16 3.48 8.33
N CYS A 2 7.35 3.70 7.77
CA CYS A 2 7.90 2.85 6.72
C CYS A 2 9.41 3.03 6.62
N THR A 3 10.11 2.15 5.86
CA THR A 3 11.51 2.31 5.46
C THR A 3 11.63 2.41 3.94
N LYS A 4 12.65 3.14 3.46
CA LYS A 4 12.87 3.38 2.03
C LYS A 4 13.35 2.10 1.34
N VAL A 5 12.78 1.75 0.19
CA VAL A 5 13.13 0.54 -0.59
C VAL A 5 13.43 0.82 -2.06
N SER A 6 13.16 2.03 -2.54
CA SER A 6 13.38 2.41 -3.93
C SER A 6 13.53 3.93 -4.08
N PRO A 7 13.99 4.44 -5.23
CA PRO A 7 14.14 5.88 -5.47
C PRO A 7 12.86 6.68 -5.24
N GLY A 8 11.67 6.13 -5.54
CA GLY A 8 10.39 6.77 -5.26
C GLY A 8 10.09 7.00 -3.77
N CYS A 9 10.94 6.50 -2.87
CA CYS A 9 10.86 6.81 -1.44
C CYS A 9 11.76 7.99 -1.03
N LYS A 10 12.55 8.58 -1.96
CA LYS A 10 13.52 9.65 -1.63
C LYS A 10 12.83 10.88 -1.05
N HIS A 11 11.76 11.34 -1.67
CA HIS A 11 10.98 12.53 -1.30
C HIS A 11 9.59 12.16 -0.76
N CYS A 12 9.53 11.15 0.10
CA CYS A 12 8.28 10.60 0.62
C CYS A 12 7.46 11.65 1.38
N TYR A 13 6.26 11.94 0.88
CA TYR A 13 5.34 12.87 1.53
C TYR A 13 4.94 12.41 2.93
N ALA A 14 4.80 11.09 3.12
CA ALA A 14 4.38 10.50 4.38
C ALA A 14 5.42 10.72 5.50
N GLU A 15 6.71 10.63 5.16
CA GLU A 15 7.79 10.92 6.10
C GLU A 15 7.75 12.39 6.56
N ARG A 16 7.57 13.33 5.62
CA ARG A 16 7.44 14.76 5.94
C ARG A 16 6.19 15.05 6.77
N LEU A 17 5.07 14.45 6.39
CA LEU A 17 3.81 14.63 7.11
C LEU A 17 3.89 14.02 8.52
N ALA A 18 4.50 12.85 8.68
CA ALA A 18 4.70 12.23 10.00
C ALA A 18 5.55 13.11 10.94
N ALA A 19 6.62 13.72 10.40
CA ALA A 19 7.45 14.68 11.16
C ALA A 19 6.62 15.89 11.62
N ARG A 20 5.80 16.45 10.73
CA ARG A 20 4.90 17.57 11.05
C ARG A 20 3.86 17.18 12.11
N LEU A 21 3.20 16.03 11.96
CA LEU A 21 2.20 15.55 12.91
C LEU A 21 2.82 15.28 14.29
N ARG A 22 4.06 14.75 14.33
CA ARG A 22 4.80 14.60 15.57
C ARG A 22 5.07 15.95 16.24
N ALA A 23 5.54 16.94 15.48
CA ALA A 23 5.78 18.30 16.00
C ALA A 23 4.51 18.96 16.53
N MET A 24 3.35 18.63 15.98
CA MET A 24 2.03 19.08 16.46
C MET A 24 1.52 18.30 17.69
N GLY A 25 2.32 17.40 18.26
CA GLY A 25 1.95 16.60 19.44
C GLY A 25 0.93 15.48 19.14
N ASN A 26 0.72 15.08 17.88
CA ASN A 26 -0.23 14.00 17.57
C ASN A 26 0.24 12.66 18.16
N PRO A 27 -0.51 12.02 19.09
CA PRO A 27 -0.08 10.86 19.82
C PRO A 27 0.17 9.63 18.93
N ARG A 28 -0.48 9.53 17.77
CA ARG A 28 -0.25 8.45 16.79
C ARG A 28 1.11 8.54 16.11
N TYR A 29 1.72 9.73 16.10
CA TYR A 29 3.01 10.00 15.46
C TYR A 29 4.13 10.30 16.47
N ARG A 30 3.94 9.95 17.75
CA ARG A 30 4.97 10.13 18.80
C ARG A 30 6.33 9.51 18.41
N ASN A 31 6.31 8.41 17.66
CA ASN A 31 7.49 7.71 17.15
C ASN A 31 7.95 8.24 15.76
N GLY A 32 7.41 9.37 15.29
CA GLY A 32 7.73 9.94 13.98
C GLY A 32 7.32 9.00 12.85
N PHE A 33 8.27 8.67 11.98
CA PHE A 33 8.03 7.77 10.83
C PHE A 33 8.50 6.31 11.08
N SER A 34 8.83 5.97 12.31
CA SER A 34 9.11 4.56 12.68
C SER A 34 7.85 3.71 12.52
N VAL A 35 8.03 2.46 12.07
CA VAL A 35 6.91 1.53 11.91
C VAL A 35 6.25 1.30 13.27
N THR A 36 4.97 1.62 13.35
CA THR A 36 4.17 1.51 14.58
C THR A 36 2.83 0.90 14.22
N LEU A 37 2.45 -0.16 14.92
CA LEU A 37 1.14 -0.80 14.75
C LEU A 37 0.08 -0.03 15.54
N HIS A 38 -1.13 0.04 14.98
CA HIS A 38 -2.31 0.66 15.58
C HIS A 38 -3.49 -0.33 15.61
N PRO A 39 -3.44 -1.36 16.46
CA PRO A 39 -4.48 -2.39 16.51
C PRO A 39 -5.87 -1.83 16.85
N ASP A 40 -5.92 -0.73 17.59
CA ASP A 40 -7.14 0.02 17.91
C ASP A 40 -7.84 0.64 16.68
N GLN A 41 -7.13 0.76 15.55
CA GLN A 41 -7.66 1.36 14.32
C GLN A 41 -8.13 0.33 13.29
N ILE A 42 -7.76 -0.93 13.41
CA ILE A 42 -8.08 -1.95 12.40
C ILE A 42 -9.59 -2.05 12.16
N GLY A 43 -10.40 -2.03 13.23
CA GLY A 43 -11.86 -2.13 13.16
C GLY A 43 -12.58 -0.83 12.77
N LEU A 44 -11.86 0.26 12.49
CA LEU A 44 -12.49 1.55 12.18
C LEU A 44 -13.42 1.52 10.95
N PRO A 45 -13.09 0.82 9.85
CA PRO A 45 -13.97 0.75 8.69
C PRO A 45 -15.36 0.16 8.99
N LEU A 46 -15.46 -0.76 9.93
CA LEU A 46 -16.75 -1.36 10.33
C LEU A 46 -17.73 -0.35 10.95
N LYS A 47 -17.22 0.79 11.43
CA LYS A 47 -18.04 1.87 12.02
C LYS A 47 -18.59 2.84 10.97
N TRP A 48 -18.08 2.82 9.75
CA TRP A 48 -18.53 3.71 8.68
C TRP A 48 -19.66 3.06 7.90
N ARG A 49 -20.87 3.62 8.03
CA ARG A 49 -22.08 3.05 7.40
C ARG A 49 -22.18 3.32 5.90
N GLN A 50 -21.61 4.45 5.43
CA GLN A 50 -21.67 4.82 4.03
C GLN A 50 -20.54 4.14 3.24
N PRO A 51 -20.81 3.57 2.05
CA PRO A 51 -19.78 3.01 1.18
C PRO A 51 -18.66 4.01 0.89
N ARG A 52 -17.41 3.55 0.96
CA ARG A 52 -16.23 4.36 0.72
C ARG A 52 -15.20 3.60 -0.11
N ARG A 53 -14.40 4.34 -0.87
CA ARG A 53 -13.15 3.85 -1.42
C ARG A 53 -12.02 4.27 -0.49
N ILE A 54 -11.32 3.30 0.07
CA ILE A 54 -10.36 3.51 1.16
C ILE A 54 -8.98 3.10 0.67
N PHE A 55 -8.05 4.07 0.64
CA PHE A 55 -6.64 3.79 0.38
C PHE A 55 -5.98 3.34 1.68
N VAL A 56 -5.58 2.07 1.71
CA VAL A 56 -5.04 1.44 2.92
C VAL A 56 -3.57 1.79 3.09
N ASN A 57 -3.22 2.26 4.29
CA ASN A 57 -1.86 2.59 4.69
C ASN A 57 -1.18 3.70 3.87
N SER A 58 -1.88 4.81 3.59
CA SER A 58 -1.30 5.98 2.91
C SER A 58 -0.02 6.53 3.55
N MET A 59 0.21 6.26 4.85
CA MET A 59 1.37 6.72 5.64
C MET A 59 2.36 5.59 5.98
N SER A 60 2.22 4.41 5.35
CA SER A 60 3.04 3.22 5.62
C SER A 60 2.94 2.21 4.48
N ASP A 61 3.54 1.04 4.64
CA ASP A 61 3.39 -0.10 3.73
C ASP A 61 2.96 -1.31 4.56
N LEU A 62 1.78 -1.87 4.26
CA LEU A 62 1.20 -2.99 5.01
C LEU A 62 2.10 -4.24 4.97
N PHE A 63 2.87 -4.42 3.88
CA PHE A 63 3.79 -5.54 3.70
C PHE A 63 5.22 -5.22 4.17
N HIS A 64 5.39 -4.22 5.06
CA HIS A 64 6.70 -3.95 5.65
C HIS A 64 7.21 -5.16 6.45
N GLU A 65 8.51 -5.45 6.38
CA GLU A 65 9.15 -6.69 6.89
C GLU A 65 8.91 -6.93 8.38
N VAL A 66 8.81 -5.86 9.17
CA VAL A 66 8.60 -5.97 10.62
C VAL A 66 7.13 -6.10 11.03
N ILE A 67 6.19 -5.97 10.09
CA ILE A 67 4.77 -6.16 10.41
C ILE A 67 4.47 -7.66 10.51
N PRO A 68 3.96 -8.15 11.66
CA PRO A 68 3.63 -9.56 11.82
C PRO A 68 2.55 -10.02 10.83
N GLU A 69 2.66 -11.26 10.33
CA GLU A 69 1.71 -11.83 9.39
C GLU A 69 0.28 -11.87 9.95
N ASN A 70 0.12 -12.21 11.23
CA ASN A 70 -1.19 -12.24 11.87
C ASN A 70 -1.86 -10.86 11.88
N TYR A 71 -1.09 -9.78 12.01
CA TYR A 71 -1.61 -8.42 11.91
C TYR A 71 -2.11 -8.11 10.50
N ILE A 72 -1.33 -8.49 9.47
CA ILE A 72 -1.74 -8.30 8.07
C ILE A 72 -3.02 -9.10 7.77
N ARG A 73 -3.08 -10.36 8.22
CA ARG A 73 -4.28 -11.21 8.08
C ARG A 73 -5.50 -10.57 8.73
N GLN A 74 -5.36 -10.08 9.96
CA GLN A 74 -6.46 -9.39 10.66
C GLN A 74 -6.96 -8.17 9.89
N VAL A 75 -6.06 -7.38 9.27
CA VAL A 75 -6.46 -6.26 8.40
C VAL A 75 -7.28 -6.75 7.22
N PHE A 76 -6.87 -7.85 6.54
CA PHE A 76 -7.61 -8.43 5.42
C PHE A 76 -8.97 -9.00 5.84
N GLU A 77 -9.06 -9.63 7.01
CA GLU A 77 -10.32 -10.14 7.57
C GLU A 77 -11.32 -9.00 7.83
N ILE A 78 -10.87 -7.90 8.41
CA ILE A 78 -11.70 -6.71 8.64
C ILE A 78 -12.13 -6.07 7.32
N MET A 79 -11.25 -6.00 6.32
CA MET A 79 -11.63 -5.50 5.00
C MET A 79 -12.72 -6.37 4.37
N GLY A 80 -12.66 -7.69 4.54
CA GLY A 80 -13.68 -8.63 4.07
C GLY A 80 -15.01 -8.48 4.82
N GLN A 81 -14.98 -8.23 6.13
CA GLN A 81 -16.19 -7.97 6.94
C GLN A 81 -16.87 -6.65 6.57
N ALA A 82 -16.09 -5.63 6.17
CA ALA A 82 -16.60 -4.34 5.73
C ALA A 82 -16.83 -4.32 4.20
N ASP A 83 -17.58 -5.27 3.68
CA ASP A 83 -17.76 -5.58 2.25
C ASP A 83 -18.44 -4.47 1.44
N TRP A 84 -19.12 -3.53 2.10
CA TRP A 84 -19.71 -2.34 1.49
C TRP A 84 -18.68 -1.26 1.14
N HIS A 85 -17.42 -1.41 1.54
CA HIS A 85 -16.31 -0.54 1.16
C HIS A 85 -15.44 -1.20 0.07
N ILE A 86 -14.72 -0.39 -0.70
CA ILE A 86 -13.63 -0.83 -1.56
C ILE A 86 -12.31 -0.43 -0.90
N PHE A 87 -11.39 -1.39 -0.75
CA PHE A 87 -10.07 -1.16 -0.17
C PHE A 87 -9.00 -1.26 -1.24
N GLN A 88 -8.19 -0.21 -1.37
CA GLN A 88 -7.05 -0.16 -2.27
C GLN A 88 -5.77 -0.31 -1.45
N VAL A 89 -5.10 -1.45 -1.57
CA VAL A 89 -3.84 -1.75 -0.88
C VAL A 89 -2.70 -1.59 -1.87
N LEU A 90 -1.71 -0.78 -1.53
CA LEU A 90 -0.54 -0.53 -2.37
C LEU A 90 0.74 -0.88 -1.62
N THR A 91 1.66 -1.56 -2.31
CA THR A 91 2.97 -1.90 -1.72
C THR A 91 4.12 -1.74 -2.71
N LYS A 92 5.30 -1.49 -2.19
CA LYS A 92 6.58 -1.61 -2.90
C LYS A 92 7.29 -2.95 -2.61
N ARG A 93 6.72 -3.77 -1.74
CA ARG A 93 7.27 -5.06 -1.26
C ARG A 93 6.58 -6.25 -1.93
N ALA A 94 6.65 -6.27 -3.27
CA ALA A 94 5.91 -7.23 -4.09
C ALA A 94 6.30 -8.70 -3.82
N ARG A 95 7.56 -8.98 -3.47
CA ARG A 95 8.00 -10.34 -3.11
C ARG A 95 7.28 -10.82 -1.84
N ARG A 96 7.30 -10.02 -0.78
CA ARG A 96 6.63 -10.40 0.47
C ARG A 96 5.11 -10.52 0.30
N LEU A 97 4.51 -9.67 -0.53
CA LEU A 97 3.11 -9.79 -0.90
C LEU A 97 2.83 -11.19 -1.48
N GLU A 98 3.61 -11.63 -2.48
CA GLU A 98 3.45 -12.95 -3.11
C GLU A 98 3.70 -14.09 -2.12
N GLU A 99 4.77 -14.03 -1.33
CA GLU A 99 5.09 -15.05 -0.32
C GLU A 99 3.95 -15.28 0.69
N MET A 100 3.16 -14.23 0.96
CA MET A 100 2.05 -14.29 1.90
C MET A 100 0.70 -14.59 1.23
N ALA A 101 0.61 -14.48 -0.09
CA ALA A 101 -0.67 -14.45 -0.81
C ALA A 101 -1.57 -15.67 -0.53
N SER A 102 -1.00 -16.87 -0.45
CA SER A 102 -1.76 -18.11 -0.17
C SER A 102 -2.31 -18.19 1.26
N ARG A 103 -1.82 -17.37 2.16
CA ARG A 103 -2.21 -17.35 3.59
C ARG A 103 -3.12 -16.19 3.97
N LEU A 104 -3.43 -15.30 3.01
CA LEU A 104 -4.32 -14.16 3.20
C LEU A 104 -5.69 -14.45 2.57
N PRO A 105 -6.79 -14.00 3.20
CA PRO A 105 -8.09 -13.96 2.53
C PRO A 105 -8.08 -12.87 1.45
N TRP A 106 -8.69 -13.16 0.31
CA TRP A 106 -8.80 -12.21 -0.80
C TRP A 106 -10.26 -11.89 -1.08
N PRO A 107 -10.91 -11.09 -0.24
CA PRO A 107 -12.29 -10.69 -0.49
C PRO A 107 -12.38 -9.78 -1.74
N PRO A 108 -13.48 -9.85 -2.50
CA PRO A 108 -13.59 -9.18 -3.81
C PRO A 108 -13.52 -7.64 -3.74
N ASN A 109 -13.78 -7.07 -2.58
CA ASN A 109 -13.70 -5.64 -2.33
C ASN A 109 -12.27 -5.14 -2.00
N VAL A 110 -11.27 -6.03 -1.98
CA VAL A 110 -9.86 -5.67 -1.79
C VAL A 110 -9.14 -5.66 -3.14
N TRP A 111 -8.69 -4.47 -3.53
CA TRP A 111 -7.87 -4.23 -4.72
C TRP A 111 -6.42 -4.16 -4.32
N GLN A 112 -5.57 -4.95 -4.98
CA GLN A 112 -4.14 -4.99 -4.67
C GLN A 112 -3.32 -4.34 -5.76
N GLY A 113 -2.41 -3.45 -5.37
CA GLY A 113 -1.48 -2.78 -6.28
C GLY A 113 -0.02 -2.88 -5.86
N VAL A 114 0.85 -2.60 -6.83
CA VAL A 114 2.28 -2.37 -6.60
C VAL A 114 2.72 -1.06 -7.24
N SER A 115 3.71 -0.40 -6.62
CA SER A 115 4.32 0.79 -7.22
C SER A 115 5.46 0.41 -8.17
N VAL A 116 5.53 1.10 -9.31
CA VAL A 116 6.60 0.94 -10.32
C VAL A 116 7.09 2.33 -10.73
N GLU A 117 8.26 2.74 -10.25
CA GLU A 117 8.76 4.10 -10.44
C GLU A 117 9.57 4.29 -11.73
N ASN A 118 10.17 3.23 -12.24
CA ASN A 118 10.92 3.18 -13.50
C ASN A 118 11.12 1.73 -13.96
N ALA A 119 11.79 1.51 -15.08
CA ALA A 119 11.99 0.20 -15.67
C ALA A 119 12.65 -0.84 -14.73
N ARG A 120 13.50 -0.41 -13.77
CA ARG A 120 14.18 -1.31 -12.82
C ARG A 120 13.20 -1.98 -11.85
N TYR A 121 11.99 -1.45 -11.69
CA TYR A 121 10.98 -1.97 -10.74
C TYR A 121 9.79 -2.66 -11.43
N VAL A 122 9.82 -2.83 -12.76
CA VAL A 122 8.79 -3.55 -13.52
C VAL A 122 8.65 -5.00 -13.05
N TRP A 123 9.68 -5.62 -12.54
CA TRP A 123 9.64 -6.96 -11.95
C TRP A 123 8.56 -7.13 -10.87
N ARG A 124 8.16 -6.06 -10.18
CA ARG A 124 7.07 -6.11 -9.18
C ARG A 124 5.72 -6.51 -9.78
N VAL A 125 5.52 -6.22 -11.07
CA VAL A 125 4.30 -6.59 -11.80
C VAL A 125 4.16 -8.11 -11.90
N ASN A 126 5.29 -8.83 -12.10
CA ASN A 126 5.27 -10.28 -12.19
C ASN A 126 4.79 -10.93 -10.88
N HIS A 127 5.20 -10.39 -9.72
CA HIS A 127 4.71 -10.84 -8.42
C HIS A 127 3.23 -10.49 -8.22
N LEU A 128 2.80 -9.27 -8.60
CA LEU A 128 1.39 -8.87 -8.50
C LEU A 128 0.46 -9.78 -9.31
N ARG A 129 0.89 -10.21 -10.49
CA ARG A 129 0.10 -11.10 -11.36
C ARG A 129 -0.20 -12.47 -10.73
N GLN A 130 0.59 -12.91 -9.74
CA GLN A 130 0.38 -14.17 -9.01
C GLN A 130 -0.63 -14.03 -7.87
N ILE A 131 -1.05 -12.80 -7.54
CA ILE A 131 -1.94 -12.56 -6.42
C ILE A 131 -3.40 -12.82 -6.83
N PRO A 132 -4.19 -13.56 -6.03
CA PRO A 132 -5.58 -13.88 -6.37
C PRO A 132 -6.55 -12.74 -6.02
N ALA A 133 -6.11 -11.48 -6.13
CA ALA A 133 -6.97 -10.33 -5.94
C ALA A 133 -7.96 -10.18 -7.10
N ALA A 134 -9.20 -9.75 -6.80
CA ALA A 134 -10.23 -9.50 -7.80
C ALA A 134 -9.85 -8.35 -8.74
N VAL A 135 -9.17 -7.33 -8.24
CA VAL A 135 -8.62 -6.22 -9.01
C VAL A 135 -7.16 -6.03 -8.68
N ARG A 136 -6.31 -6.01 -9.73
CA ARG A 136 -4.88 -5.72 -9.63
C ARG A 136 -4.58 -4.41 -10.30
N PHE A 137 -3.82 -3.54 -9.64
CA PHE A 137 -3.49 -2.24 -10.21
C PHE A 137 -2.01 -1.88 -10.08
N LEU A 138 -1.55 -1.03 -10.99
CA LEU A 138 -0.21 -0.45 -10.94
C LEU A 138 -0.31 1.02 -10.53
N SER A 139 0.58 1.45 -9.65
CA SER A 139 0.85 2.85 -9.37
C SER A 139 2.24 3.18 -9.92
N ILE A 140 2.27 3.78 -11.11
CA ILE A 140 3.49 4.31 -11.74
C ILE A 140 3.67 5.75 -11.21
N GLU A 141 3.84 5.82 -9.88
CA GLU A 141 3.90 7.08 -9.14
C GLU A 141 4.87 6.98 -7.96
N PRO A 142 5.89 7.87 -7.90
CA PRO A 142 6.27 8.83 -8.94
C PRO A 142 6.89 8.14 -10.17
N LEU A 143 6.55 8.60 -11.37
CA LEU A 143 7.26 8.18 -12.60
C LEU A 143 8.61 8.90 -12.65
N LEU A 144 9.70 8.18 -12.39
CA LEU A 144 11.06 8.71 -12.28
C LEU A 144 11.95 8.43 -13.50
N GLY A 145 11.40 7.84 -14.55
CA GLY A 145 12.15 7.55 -15.76
C GLY A 145 11.32 6.75 -16.75
N PRO A 146 11.81 6.57 -17.99
CA PRO A 146 11.08 5.88 -19.02
C PRO A 146 10.81 4.41 -18.65
N ILE A 147 9.62 3.94 -19.00
CA ILE A 147 9.22 2.54 -18.89
C ILE A 147 8.72 2.14 -20.28
N SER A 148 9.58 1.52 -21.08
CA SER A 148 9.27 1.17 -22.46
C SER A 148 8.33 -0.03 -22.58
N GLN A 149 8.34 -0.92 -21.60
CA GLN A 149 7.51 -2.12 -21.60
C GLN A 149 7.05 -2.44 -20.17
N VAL A 150 5.74 -2.64 -20.01
CA VAL A 150 5.11 -3.12 -18.78
C VAL A 150 4.20 -4.29 -19.16
N PRO A 151 4.34 -5.48 -18.55
CA PRO A 151 3.42 -6.58 -18.78
C PRO A 151 2.05 -6.25 -18.14
N LEU A 152 1.05 -5.95 -18.98
CA LEU A 152 -0.28 -5.55 -18.49
C LEU A 152 -1.30 -6.70 -18.44
N ASP A 153 -0.94 -7.90 -18.90
CA ASP A 153 -1.84 -9.06 -18.80
C ASP A 153 -2.20 -9.33 -17.34
N GLY A 154 -3.49 -9.38 -17.04
CA GLY A 154 -4.01 -9.57 -15.69
C GLY A 154 -3.86 -8.35 -14.77
N ILE A 155 -3.65 -7.16 -15.34
CA ILE A 155 -3.69 -5.86 -14.65
C ILE A 155 -4.95 -5.12 -15.10
N ASP A 156 -5.78 -4.73 -14.13
CA ASP A 156 -7.09 -4.15 -14.38
C ASP A 156 -7.07 -2.62 -14.45
N TRP A 157 -6.08 -1.98 -13.79
CA TRP A 157 -6.00 -0.53 -13.68
C TRP A 157 -4.56 -0.04 -13.55
N VAL A 158 -4.24 1.09 -14.18
CA VAL A 158 -2.93 1.75 -14.10
C VAL A 158 -3.12 3.22 -13.75
N ILE A 159 -2.41 3.67 -12.72
CA ILE A 159 -2.30 5.06 -12.31
C ILE A 159 -0.92 5.55 -12.71
N VAL A 160 -0.84 6.71 -13.36
CA VAL A 160 0.44 7.32 -13.74
C VAL A 160 0.49 8.74 -13.21
N GLY A 161 1.58 9.08 -12.53
CA GLY A 161 1.79 10.41 -11.98
C GLY A 161 3.27 10.77 -11.85
N GLY A 162 3.60 12.03 -12.03
CA GLY A 162 4.95 12.55 -11.80
C GLY A 162 5.27 12.71 -10.30
N GLU A 163 6.53 13.00 -10.00
CA GLU A 163 6.94 13.32 -8.63
C GLU A 163 6.37 14.69 -8.22
N SER A 164 5.65 14.72 -7.11
CA SER A 164 5.11 15.93 -6.52
C SER A 164 5.99 16.42 -5.37
N GLY A 165 6.30 17.71 -5.36
CA GLY A 165 7.08 18.33 -4.30
C GLY A 165 8.08 19.37 -4.83
N PRO A 166 8.73 20.13 -3.95
CA PRO A 166 9.80 21.03 -4.37
C PRO A 166 10.96 20.23 -4.96
N GLN A 167 11.44 20.70 -6.11
CA GLN A 167 12.65 20.18 -6.76
C GLN A 167 13.89 20.61 -5.98
#